data_dfcfb204dc1f4e974e5701a201d27b7b
#
_entry.id   dfcfb204dc1f4e974e5701a201d27b7b
#
_cell.length_a   1.000
_cell.length_b   1.000
_cell.length_c   1.000
_cell.angle_alpha   90.00
_cell.angle_beta   90.00
_cell.angle_gamma   90.00
#
_symmetry.space_group_name_H-M   'P 1'
#
loop_
_entity.id
_entity.type
_entity.pdbx_description
1 polymer ?
#
loop_
_entity_poly.entity_id
_entity_poly.type
_entity_poly.pdbx_seq_one_letter_code
_entity_poly.pdbx_strand_id
1 'polypeptide(L)'
;LPPQREDCLFCGLTRDGKWVNRADGFVAVEDIRPLAPVHVLVIPERHVETFRDVGEFDAHESKRMLEFVADTARKLGLDDYRVMVNVGPGGGQTIFHLHWHVLGGRRFGEAET
;
A
#
# COMPACT_ATOMS: atom_id res chain seq x y z
N LEU A 1 -20.27 -1.76 -1.32
CA LEU A 1 -18.97 -1.29 -0.83
C LEU A 1 -18.15 -2.46 -0.31
N PRO A 2 -16.81 -2.41 -0.46
CA PRO A 2 -15.96 -3.45 0.11
C PRO A 2 -16.09 -3.48 1.65
N PRO A 3 -15.89 -4.63 2.31
CA PRO A 3 -15.90 -4.72 3.76
C PRO A 3 -14.88 -3.77 4.39
N GLN A 4 -15.31 -3.05 5.43
CA GLN A 4 -14.45 -2.14 6.19
C GLN A 4 -14.72 -2.31 7.69
N ARG A 5 -13.79 -1.82 8.51
CA ARG A 5 -13.91 -1.84 9.97
C ARG A 5 -13.77 -0.43 10.52
N GLU A 6 -14.68 -0.04 11.41
CA GLU A 6 -14.69 1.29 12.00
C GLU A 6 -13.46 1.57 12.87
N ASP A 7 -12.93 0.56 13.52
CA ASP A 7 -11.79 0.68 14.40
C ASP A 7 -10.44 0.59 13.67
N CYS A 8 -10.45 0.48 12.36
CA CYS A 8 -9.23 0.37 11.56
C CYS A 8 -8.78 1.75 11.06
N LEU A 9 -7.56 2.14 11.46
CA LEU A 9 -6.97 3.40 11.04
C LEU A 9 -6.92 3.52 9.51
N PHE A 10 -6.51 2.46 8.83
CA PHE A 10 -6.35 2.49 7.36
C PHE A 10 -7.69 2.43 6.63
N CYS A 11 -8.70 1.77 7.17
CA CYS A 11 -10.05 1.92 6.63
C CYS A 11 -10.47 3.40 6.65
N GLY A 12 -10.15 4.10 7.74
CA GLY A 12 -10.41 5.53 7.85
C GLY A 12 -9.68 6.33 6.78
N LEU A 13 -8.40 6.03 6.54
CA LEU A 13 -7.61 6.72 5.53
C LEU A 13 -8.14 6.52 4.11
N THR A 14 -8.74 5.37 3.82
CA THR A 14 -9.33 5.13 2.50
C THR A 14 -10.56 6.01 2.24
N ARG A 15 -11.21 6.47 3.31
CA ARG A 15 -12.39 7.35 3.20
C ARG A 15 -12.03 8.83 3.29
N ASP A 16 -11.14 9.19 4.22
CA ASP A 16 -10.92 10.58 4.62
C ASP A 16 -9.47 11.03 4.57
N GLY A 17 -8.57 10.20 4.05
CA GLY A 17 -7.15 10.49 4.02
C GLY A 17 -6.77 11.59 3.01
N LYS A 18 -5.53 12.05 3.10
CA LYS A 18 -4.93 12.93 2.10
C LYS A 18 -4.20 12.07 1.10
N TRP A 19 -4.81 11.86 -0.05
CA TRP A 19 -4.28 10.91 -1.02
C TRP A 19 -3.34 11.58 -2.02
N VAL A 20 -2.24 10.92 -2.31
CA VAL A 20 -1.36 11.32 -3.41
C VAL A 20 -1.79 10.67 -4.71
N ASN A 21 -2.56 9.59 -4.62
CA ASN A 21 -3.20 8.95 -5.77
C ASN A 21 -4.46 8.24 -5.30
N ARG A 22 -5.40 8.07 -6.20
CA ARG A 22 -6.65 7.37 -5.92
C ARG A 22 -7.21 6.74 -7.17
N ALA A 23 -7.78 5.55 -7.02
CA ALA A 23 -8.59 4.90 -8.05
C ALA A 23 -9.74 4.19 -7.33
N ASP A 24 -10.69 3.67 -8.09
CA ASP A 24 -11.81 2.94 -7.50
C ASP A 24 -11.29 1.71 -6.75
N GLY A 25 -11.48 1.70 -5.44
CA GLY A 25 -11.08 0.61 -4.57
C GLY A 25 -9.70 0.74 -3.91
N PHE A 26 -8.91 1.77 -4.27
CA PHE A 26 -7.54 1.90 -3.77
C PHE A 26 -7.15 3.36 -3.55
N VAL A 27 -6.34 3.60 -2.52
CA VAL A 27 -5.75 4.92 -2.27
C VAL A 27 -4.24 4.77 -2.03
N ALA A 28 -3.51 5.86 -2.25
CA ALA A 28 -2.10 5.95 -1.88
C ALA A 28 -1.91 7.18 -1.00
N VAL A 29 -1.24 7.00 0.13
CA VAL A 29 -0.97 8.07 1.10
C VAL A 29 0.52 8.09 1.43
N GLU A 30 1.03 9.25 1.82
CA GLU A 30 2.41 9.34 2.30
C GLU A 30 2.55 8.67 3.65
N ASP A 31 3.67 7.94 3.85
CA ASP A 31 3.99 7.39 5.16
C ASP A 31 4.46 8.55 6.05
N ILE A 32 3.94 8.61 7.28
CA ILE A 32 4.31 9.67 8.24
C ILE A 32 5.72 9.50 8.80
N ARG A 33 6.32 8.33 8.62
CA ARG A 33 7.70 8.01 9.04
C ARG A 33 8.46 7.46 7.85
N PRO A 34 8.75 8.28 6.84
CA PRO A 34 9.31 7.78 5.59
C PRO A 34 10.71 7.20 5.79
N LEU A 35 10.95 6.08 5.11
CA LEU A 35 12.26 5.40 5.10
C LEU A 35 13.06 5.78 3.86
N ALA A 36 12.51 6.60 2.99
CA ALA A 36 13.14 7.07 1.75
C ALA A 36 12.57 8.44 1.39
N PRO A 37 13.21 9.20 0.50
CA PRO A 37 12.69 10.51 0.08
C PRO A 37 11.26 10.43 -0.47
N VAL A 38 10.91 9.33 -1.14
CA VAL A 38 9.52 9.02 -1.50
C VAL A 38 9.16 7.73 -0.80
N HIS A 39 8.13 7.77 0.03
CA HIS A 39 7.62 6.58 0.71
C HIS A 39 6.11 6.73 0.84
N VAL A 40 5.38 5.96 0.05
CA VAL A 40 3.92 5.97 0.08
C VAL A 40 3.39 4.59 0.38
N LEU A 41 2.17 4.56 0.89
CA LEU A 41 1.44 3.33 1.20
C LEU A 41 0.27 3.22 0.23
N VAL A 42 0.18 2.09 -0.46
CA VAL A 42 -0.99 1.76 -1.27
C VAL A 42 -1.90 0.89 -0.41
N ILE A 43 -3.13 1.33 -0.24
CA ILE A 43 -4.08 0.74 0.68
C ILE A 43 -5.37 0.40 -0.07
N PRO A 44 -5.79 -0.88 -0.13
CA PRO A 44 -7.10 -1.21 -0.68
C PRO A 44 -8.21 -0.78 0.27
N GLU A 45 -9.36 -0.38 -0.28
CA GLU A 45 -10.53 -0.05 0.54
C GLU A 45 -11.04 -1.29 1.28
N ARG A 46 -10.97 -2.46 0.61
CA ARG A 46 -11.36 -3.72 1.24
C ARG A 46 -10.45 -4.02 2.42
N HIS A 47 -11.05 -4.21 3.60
CA HIS A 47 -10.28 -4.57 4.78
C HIS A 47 -9.94 -6.05 4.74
N VAL A 48 -8.68 -6.37 4.47
CA VAL A 48 -8.07 -7.67 4.78
C VAL A 48 -6.86 -7.38 5.66
N GLU A 49 -6.58 -8.24 6.61
CA GLU A 49 -5.57 -7.92 7.62
C GLU A 49 -4.16 -8.04 7.09
N THR A 50 -3.86 -9.10 6.33
CA THR A 50 -2.51 -9.37 5.88
C THR A 50 -2.46 -9.85 4.44
N PHE A 51 -1.27 -9.88 3.89
CA PHE A 51 -1.02 -10.46 2.57
C PHE A 51 -1.46 -11.94 2.50
N ARG A 52 -1.48 -12.65 3.63
CA ARG A 52 -1.97 -14.04 3.67
C ARG A 52 -3.42 -14.15 3.20
N ASP A 53 -4.16 -13.04 3.29
CA ASP A 53 -5.59 -13.01 2.97
C ASP A 53 -5.88 -12.50 1.56
N VAL A 54 -4.85 -12.41 0.69
CA VAL A 54 -5.05 -11.86 -0.67
C VAL A 54 -6.02 -12.69 -1.51
N GLY A 55 -6.27 -13.94 -1.12
CA GLY A 55 -7.28 -14.77 -1.78
C GLY A 55 -8.69 -14.22 -1.68
N GLU A 56 -8.96 -13.25 -0.81
CA GLU A 56 -10.26 -12.58 -0.75
C GLU A 56 -10.49 -11.62 -1.90
N PHE A 57 -9.42 -11.18 -2.59
CA PHE A 57 -9.55 -10.38 -3.80
C PHE A 57 -9.79 -11.32 -4.99
N ASP A 58 -10.75 -10.98 -5.85
CA ASP A 58 -10.92 -11.74 -7.07
C ASP A 58 -9.82 -11.40 -8.08
N ALA A 59 -9.77 -12.10 -9.20
CA ALA A 59 -8.70 -11.90 -10.18
C ALA A 59 -8.66 -10.48 -10.73
N HIS A 60 -9.81 -9.88 -10.98
CA HIS A 60 -9.89 -8.52 -11.51
C HIS A 60 -9.40 -7.50 -10.47
N GLU A 61 -9.87 -7.61 -9.24
CA GLU A 61 -9.47 -6.71 -8.16
C GLU A 61 -7.98 -6.85 -7.85
N SER A 62 -7.46 -8.07 -7.85
CA SER A 62 -6.04 -8.32 -7.64
C SER A 62 -5.17 -7.65 -8.70
N LYS A 63 -5.56 -7.80 -9.96
CA LYS A 63 -4.84 -7.15 -11.07
C LYS A 63 -4.86 -5.63 -10.92
N ARG A 64 -6.03 -5.07 -10.63
CA ARG A 64 -6.18 -3.63 -10.46
C ARG A 64 -5.33 -3.11 -9.29
N MET A 65 -5.26 -3.87 -8.19
CA MET A 65 -4.43 -3.50 -7.04
C MET A 65 -2.96 -3.40 -7.43
N LEU A 66 -2.42 -4.40 -8.12
CA LEU A 66 -1.03 -4.39 -8.55
C LEU A 66 -0.77 -3.29 -9.58
N GLU A 67 -1.69 -3.08 -10.51
CA GLU A 67 -1.57 -1.98 -11.47
C GLU A 67 -1.59 -0.63 -10.77
N PHE A 68 -2.40 -0.48 -9.73
CA PHE A 68 -2.47 0.76 -8.97
C PHE A 68 -1.14 1.07 -8.26
N VAL A 69 -0.46 0.04 -7.75
CA VAL A 69 0.88 0.22 -7.17
C VAL A 69 1.84 0.80 -8.22
N ALA A 70 1.87 0.19 -9.40
CA ALA A 70 2.74 0.65 -10.48
C ALA A 70 2.36 2.06 -10.98
N ASP A 71 1.07 2.33 -11.10
CA ASP A 71 0.59 3.65 -11.53
C ASP A 71 0.93 4.73 -10.50
N THR A 72 0.87 4.41 -9.22
CA THR A 72 1.23 5.34 -8.16
C THR A 72 2.71 5.73 -8.29
N ALA A 73 3.60 4.75 -8.48
CA ALA A 73 5.02 5.03 -8.67
C ALA A 73 5.25 5.93 -9.89
N ARG A 74 4.57 5.64 -11.00
CA ARG A 74 4.67 6.43 -12.22
C ARG A 74 4.21 7.87 -11.99
N LYS A 75 3.09 8.04 -11.30
CA LYS A 75 2.54 9.36 -10.99
C LYS A 75 3.50 10.18 -10.14
N LEU A 76 4.27 9.52 -9.27
CA LEU A 76 5.26 10.18 -8.40
C LEU A 76 6.61 10.39 -9.11
N GLY A 77 6.71 10.04 -10.38
CA GLY A 77 7.92 10.24 -11.16
C GLY A 77 9.03 9.23 -10.89
N LEU A 78 8.70 8.08 -10.34
CA LEU A 78 9.68 7.05 -10.02
C LEU A 78 9.84 6.08 -11.19
N ASP A 79 11.08 5.96 -11.70
CA ASP A 79 11.43 4.93 -12.67
C ASP A 79 11.87 3.66 -11.94
N ASP A 80 12.73 3.83 -10.95
CA ASP A 80 13.23 2.75 -10.11
C ASP A 80 12.68 2.90 -8.71
N TYR A 81 12.18 1.83 -8.14
CA TYR A 81 11.59 1.87 -6.81
C TYR A 81 11.53 0.48 -6.21
N ARG A 82 11.29 0.44 -4.92
CA ARG A 82 11.11 -0.82 -4.19
C ARG A 82 9.64 -0.93 -3.77
N VAL A 83 9.09 -2.11 -3.95
CA VAL A 83 7.75 -2.44 -3.43
C VAL A 83 7.93 -3.51 -2.37
N MET A 84 7.35 -3.31 -1.20
CA MET A 84 7.37 -4.35 -0.18
C MET A 84 6.08 -4.37 0.62
N VAL A 85 5.79 -5.53 1.18
CA VAL A 85 4.66 -5.74 2.05
C VAL A 85 5.14 -6.53 3.27
N ASN A 86 4.82 -6.05 4.47
CA ASN A 86 5.16 -6.72 5.71
C ASN A 86 3.99 -7.62 6.11
N VAL A 87 4.28 -8.86 6.49
CA VAL A 87 3.26 -9.87 6.75
C VAL A 87 3.38 -10.34 8.19
N GLY A 88 2.38 -10.03 9.01
CA GLY A 88 2.33 -10.43 10.40
C GLY A 88 3.29 -9.67 11.30
N PRO A 89 3.17 -9.82 12.63
CA PRO A 89 4.06 -9.12 13.57
C PRO A 89 5.53 -9.44 13.38
N GLY A 90 5.85 -10.70 13.14
CA GLY A 90 7.24 -11.13 12.89
C GLY A 90 7.82 -10.60 11.59
N GLY A 91 6.97 -10.20 10.65
CA GLY A 91 7.38 -9.57 9.39
C GLY A 91 7.43 -8.05 9.47
N GLY A 92 7.17 -7.48 10.63
CA GLY A 92 7.20 -6.04 10.85
C GLY A 92 5.90 -5.32 10.59
N GLN A 93 4.80 -6.05 10.41
CA GLN A 93 3.50 -5.42 10.23
C GLN A 93 2.97 -4.89 11.57
N THR A 94 2.61 -3.62 11.61
CA THR A 94 2.08 -2.98 12.82
C THR A 94 0.63 -2.56 12.67
N ILE A 95 0.17 -2.31 11.45
CA ILE A 95 -1.23 -1.98 11.17
C ILE A 95 -1.82 -3.15 10.39
N PHE A 96 -2.88 -3.77 10.94
CA PHE A 96 -3.48 -4.98 10.35
C PHE A 96 -4.59 -4.63 9.37
N HIS A 97 -4.18 -3.98 8.31
CA HIS A 97 -4.91 -3.71 7.09
C HIS A 97 -3.86 -3.75 5.99
N LEU A 98 -4.03 -4.64 5.04
CA LEU A 98 -3.07 -4.84 3.95
C LEU A 98 -2.65 -3.52 3.33
N HIS A 99 -1.35 -3.31 3.20
CA HIS A 99 -0.82 -2.14 2.53
C HIS A 99 0.53 -2.46 1.91
N TRP A 100 0.80 -1.81 0.78
CA TRP A 100 2.02 -1.98 0.01
C TRP A 100 2.87 -0.74 0.20
N HIS A 101 4.15 -0.93 0.57
CA HIS A 101 5.09 0.18 0.64
C HIS A 101 5.70 0.40 -0.73
N VAL A 102 5.74 1.66 -1.18
CA VAL A 102 6.43 2.06 -2.40
C VAL A 102 7.49 3.07 -1.98
N LEU A 103 8.76 2.70 -2.15
CA LEU A 103 9.90 3.52 -1.72
C LEU A 103 10.76 3.87 -2.92
N GLY A 104 11.16 5.14 -3.00
CA GLY A 104 12.00 5.61 -4.10
C GLY A 104 12.69 6.91 -3.76
N GLY A 105 13.28 7.52 -4.78
CA GLY A 105 13.99 8.79 -4.61
C GLY A 105 15.43 8.64 -4.16
N ARG A 106 15.90 7.41 -3.98
CA ARG A 106 17.32 7.08 -3.72
C ARG A 106 17.61 5.68 -4.24
N ARG A 107 18.88 5.37 -4.33
CA ARG A 107 19.32 4.03 -4.69
C ARG A 107 19.31 3.13 -3.46
N PHE A 108 18.81 1.91 -3.60
CA PHE A 108 18.83 0.89 -2.57
C PHE A 108 19.96 -0.11 -2.86
N GLY A 109 20.73 -0.48 -1.85
CA GLY A 109 21.81 -1.44 -1.99
C GLY A 109 21.33 -2.88 -1.85
N GLU A 110 22.15 -3.83 -2.29
CA GLU A 110 21.82 -5.25 -2.18
C GLU A 110 21.61 -5.69 -0.73
N ALA A 111 22.32 -5.07 0.22
CA ALA A 111 22.19 -5.40 1.63
C ALA A 111 20.81 -5.07 2.21
N GLU A 112 20.00 -4.31 1.48
CA GLU A 112 18.66 -3.93 1.88
C GLU A 112 17.58 -4.85 1.31
N THR A 113 17.96 -5.84 0.53
CA THR A 113 17.00 -6.76 -0.09
C THR A 113 16.55 -7.89 0.84
#